data_f352c4392d6ecf561fdbbc7c7e5fe6a6
#
_entry.id   f352c4392d6ecf561fdbbc7c7e5fe6a6
#
_cell.length_a   1.000
_cell.length_b   1.000
_cell.length_c   1.000
_cell.angle_alpha   90.00
_cell.angle_beta   90.00
_cell.angle_gamma   90.00
#
_symmetry.space_group_name_H-M   'P 1'
#
loop_
_entity.id
_entity.type
_entity.pdbx_description
1 polymer ?
#
loop_
_entity_poly.entity_id
_entity_poly.type
_entity_poly.pdbx_seq_one_letter_code
_entity_poly.pdbx_strand_id
1 'polypeptide(L)'
;PESESQKESVDIVGEEKDTQEQEENEADMDNKNEENEDKPVLVNVYSINESDGTVVVTEEECETVNEQVIWDLLKETGVLQGESEILSLKQENEKLFIDVNNAFGEQLRSLGTAGEVELLGCVVNTYLDAYQCDGIKITEEGEVLYSGHAEYSDYLTRFE
;
A
#
# COMPACT_ATOMS: atom_id res chain seq x y z
N PRO A 1 -54.26 19.36 29.24
CA PRO A 1 -53.40 19.27 28.91
C PRO A 1 -52.55 19.17 28.81
N GLU A 2 -52.75 18.81 28.85
CA GLU A 2 -51.90 18.61 28.47
C GLU A 2 -51.04 18.30 28.37
N SER A 3 -51.62 18.42 28.64
CA SER A 3 -50.78 18.19 28.29
C SER A 3 -49.93 17.82 28.15
N GLU A 4 -49.82 17.44 27.95
CA GLU A 4 -48.95 17.13 27.56
C GLU A 4 -48.07 16.73 27.42
N SER A 5 -48.92 16.98 27.71
CA SER A 5 -48.11 16.78 27.32
C SER A 5 -47.26 16.39 27.25
N GLN A 6 -47.42 16.18 27.19
CA GLN A 6 -46.64 15.93 26.80
C GLN A 6 -45.73 15.51 26.70
N LYS A 7 -46.09 15.53 26.78
CA LYS A 7 -45.28 15.26 26.35
C LYS A 7 -44.33 14.85 26.27
N GLU A 8 -44.76 14.67 26.13
CA GLU A 8 -43.89 14.42 25.67
C GLU A 8 -42.97 14.03 25.57
N SER A 9 -43.92 14.29 25.81
CA SER A 9 -43.05 14.09 25.35
C SER A 9 -42.15 13.72 25.27
N VAL A 10 -42.78 13.61 25.28
CA VAL A 10 -41.90 13.40 24.82
C VAL A 10 -40.93 13.04 24.75
N ASP A 11 -41.33 12.90 24.65
CA ASP A 11 -40.44 12.67 24.26
C ASP A 11 -39.58 12.30 24.30
N ILE A 12 -40.16 12.22 24.33
CA ILE A 12 -39.32 11.94 23.97
C ILE A 12 -38.38 11.61 23.95
N VAL A 13 -38.96 11.45 23.96
CA VAL A 13 -38.02 11.23 23.54
C VAL A 13 -37.01 10.88 23.40
N GLY A 14 -37.60 10.80 23.47
CA GLY A 14 -36.70 10.64 23.00
C GLY A 14 -35.78 10.31 23.00
N GLU A 15 -35.87 10.02 22.74
CA GLU A 15 -34.96 9.82 22.40
C GLU A 15 -34.00 9.51 22.41
N GLU A 16 -34.66 9.43 22.49
CA GLU A 16 -33.68 9.24 22.17
C GLU A 16 -32.80 8.82 22.14
N LYS A 17 -33.30 8.70 22.20
CA LYS A 17 -32.39 8.38 21.85
C LYS A 17 -31.54 8.06 21.64
N ASP A 18 -32.40 7.86 21.48
CA ASP A 18 -31.42 7.59 20.93
C ASP A 18 -30.52 7.47 20.83
N THR A 19 -31.18 7.45 20.76
CA THR A 19 -30.14 7.36 20.31
C THR A 19 -29.20 7.07 20.40
N GLN A 20 -29.56 6.73 20.30
CA GLN A 20 -28.51 6.48 20.13
C GLN A 20 -27.67 6.03 20.02
N GLU A 21 -28.19 5.78 19.83
CA GLU A 21 -27.16 5.35 19.46
C GLU A 21 -26.38 5.27 19.10
N GLN A 22 -26.88 5.24 18.95
CA GLN A 22 -25.87 5.08 18.33
C GLN A 22 -24.95 5.16 18.25
N GLU A 23 -25.37 5.00 18.28
CA GLU A 23 -24.22 5.01 17.97
C GLU A 23 -23.40 4.66 18.05
N GLU A 24 -23.68 4.33 18.10
CA GLU A 24 -22.67 3.86 18.03
C GLU A 24 -22.01 3.60 17.59
N ASN A 25 -22.42 3.48 17.33
CA ASN A 25 -21.56 3.10 16.78
C ASN A 25 -20.91 3.41 16.27
N GLU A 26 -21.37 3.38 15.80
CA GLU A 26 -20.51 3.73 15.27
C GLU A 26 -19.48 4.09 15.75
N ALA A 27 -19.56 4.17 16.19
CA ALA A 27 -18.45 4.57 16.87
C ALA A 27 -17.46 3.59 17.11
N ASP A 28 -17.72 2.61 17.13
CA ASP A 28 -16.81 1.71 17.31
C ASP A 28 -15.68 1.61 16.50
N MET A 29 -15.75 1.83 15.37
CA MET A 29 -14.66 1.78 14.54
C MET A 29 -13.66 2.77 14.79
N ASP A 30 -14.02 3.85 15.26
CA ASP A 30 -13.08 4.88 15.53
C ASP A 30 -12.08 4.49 16.58
N ASN A 31 -12.51 3.72 17.55
CA ASN A 31 -11.59 3.31 18.58
C ASN A 31 -10.51 2.44 18.02
N LYS A 32 -10.85 1.58 17.09
CA LYS A 32 -9.85 0.75 16.51
C LYS A 32 -8.83 1.55 15.78
N ASN A 33 -9.26 2.60 15.10
CA ASN A 33 -8.31 3.42 14.39
C ASN A 33 -7.32 4.05 15.31
N GLU A 34 -7.77 4.47 16.46
CA GLU A 34 -6.86 5.10 17.40
C GLU A 34 -5.84 4.13 17.90
N GLU A 35 -6.23 2.90 18.14
CA GLU A 35 -5.28 1.92 18.55
C GLU A 35 -4.25 1.66 17.48
N ASN A 36 -4.70 1.62 16.24
CA ASN A 36 -3.78 1.37 15.15
C ASN A 36 -2.77 2.50 15.01
N GLU A 37 -3.16 3.71 15.32
CA GLU A 37 -2.24 4.82 15.21
C GLU A 37 -1.09 4.70 16.20
N ASP A 38 -1.32 4.08 17.33
CA ASP A 38 -0.28 3.94 18.34
C ASP A 38 0.67 2.80 18.04
N LYS A 39 0.33 1.93 17.12
CA LYS A 39 1.14 0.74 16.85
C LYS A 39 1.84 0.88 15.51
N PRO A 40 3.09 0.47 15.44
CA PRO A 40 3.75 0.49 14.13
C PRO A 40 3.11 -0.51 13.20
N VAL A 41 3.22 -0.24 11.93
CA VAL A 41 2.75 -1.11 10.87
C VAL A 41 3.94 -1.89 10.36
N LEU A 42 3.76 -3.19 10.17
CA LEU A 42 4.83 -4.03 9.65
C LEU A 42 4.72 -4.12 8.15
N VAL A 43 5.84 -3.90 7.49
CA VAL A 43 5.92 -3.98 6.04
C VAL A 43 6.91 -5.08 5.69
N ASN A 44 6.50 -6.00 4.82
CA ASN A 44 7.38 -7.04 4.33
C ASN A 44 8.18 -6.45 3.17
N VAL A 45 9.48 -6.34 3.35
CA VAL A 45 10.36 -5.79 2.32
C VAL A 45 11.13 -6.95 1.69
N TYR A 46 10.96 -7.12 0.40
CA TYR A 46 11.60 -8.19 -0.32
C TYR A 46 12.92 -7.71 -0.91
N SER A 47 13.95 -8.51 -0.74
CA SER A 47 15.26 -8.18 -1.29
C SER A 47 15.93 -9.48 -1.72
N ILE A 48 17.12 -9.35 -2.28
CA ILE A 48 17.87 -10.49 -2.79
C ILE A 48 19.17 -10.62 -2.00
N ASN A 49 19.43 -11.83 -1.52
CA ASN A 49 20.69 -12.12 -0.89
C ASN A 49 21.74 -12.26 -1.98
N GLU A 50 22.72 -11.37 -1.99
CA GLU A 50 23.68 -11.35 -3.08
C GLU A 50 24.62 -12.55 -3.06
N SER A 51 24.74 -13.19 -1.90
CA SER A 51 25.64 -14.35 -1.81
C SER A 51 25.09 -15.56 -2.56
N ASP A 52 23.78 -15.78 -2.51
CA ASP A 52 23.22 -17.00 -3.09
C ASP A 52 22.01 -16.76 -3.99
N GLY A 53 21.61 -15.49 -4.17
CA GLY A 53 20.52 -15.17 -5.08
C GLY A 53 19.14 -15.49 -4.56
N THR A 54 19.01 -15.82 -3.28
CA THR A 54 17.70 -16.15 -2.74
C THR A 54 16.95 -14.89 -2.33
N VAL A 55 15.63 -15.01 -2.29
CA VAL A 55 14.79 -13.91 -1.87
C VAL A 55 14.76 -13.86 -0.35
N VAL A 56 14.93 -12.66 0.19
CA VAL A 56 14.88 -12.42 1.62
C VAL A 56 13.71 -11.51 1.90
N VAL A 57 12.92 -11.85 2.91
CA VAL A 57 11.81 -11.02 3.34
C VAL A 57 12.12 -10.49 4.73
N THR A 58 12.14 -9.18 4.88
CA THR A 58 12.42 -8.53 6.15
C THR A 58 11.20 -7.75 6.59
N GLU A 59 10.80 -7.91 7.84
CA GLU A 59 9.70 -7.13 8.38
C GLU A 59 10.26 -5.83 8.96
N GLU A 60 9.74 -4.71 8.47
CA GLU A 60 10.16 -3.39 8.93
C GLU A 60 8.99 -2.72 9.61
N GLU A 61 9.27 -2.07 10.74
CA GLU A 61 8.23 -1.34 11.46
C GLU A 61 8.20 0.09 10.98
N CYS A 62 7.03 0.56 10.63
CA CYS A 62 6.84 1.91 10.12
C CYS A 62 5.71 2.58 10.87
N GLU A 63 5.89 3.85 11.20
CA GLU A 63 4.81 4.59 11.82
C GLU A 63 3.73 4.91 10.81
N THR A 64 4.13 5.17 9.59
CA THR A 64 3.22 5.50 8.51
C THR A 64 3.65 4.72 7.29
N VAL A 65 2.66 4.20 6.55
CA VAL A 65 2.95 3.47 5.32
C VAL A 65 2.35 4.25 4.16
N ASN A 66 3.20 4.62 3.21
CA ASN A 66 2.76 5.21 1.97
C ASN A 66 3.78 4.81 0.90
N GLU A 67 3.53 5.26 -0.32
CA GLU A 67 4.36 4.82 -1.43
C GLU A 67 5.81 5.22 -1.26
N GLN A 68 6.06 6.40 -0.69
CA GLN A 68 7.43 6.87 -0.53
C GLN A 68 8.17 6.10 0.56
N VAL A 69 7.49 5.80 1.65
CA VAL A 69 8.10 5.04 2.74
C VAL A 69 8.55 3.67 2.24
N ILE A 70 7.68 3.01 1.47
CA ILE A 70 8.02 1.70 0.94
C ILE A 70 9.17 1.79 -0.04
N TRP A 71 9.17 2.81 -0.90
CA TRP A 71 10.23 2.99 -1.87
C TRP A 71 11.58 3.19 -1.16
N ASP A 72 11.57 3.99 -0.09
CA ASP A 72 12.79 4.22 0.67
C ASP A 72 13.29 2.95 1.33
N LEU A 73 12.39 2.11 1.83
CA LEU A 73 12.82 0.84 2.40
C LEU A 73 13.49 -0.03 1.35
N LEU A 74 12.96 -0.05 0.14
CA LEU A 74 13.57 -0.80 -0.93
C LEU A 74 14.94 -0.25 -1.31
N LYS A 75 15.11 1.07 -1.20
CA LYS A 75 16.43 1.65 -1.42
C LYS A 75 17.40 1.23 -0.33
N GLU A 76 16.94 1.19 0.91
CA GLU A 76 17.82 0.86 2.02
C GLU A 76 18.33 -0.57 1.93
N THR A 77 17.54 -1.47 1.35
CA THR A 77 17.96 -2.85 1.21
C THR A 77 18.86 -3.07 0.01
N GLY A 78 19.02 -2.04 -0.83
CA GLY A 78 19.86 -2.18 -2.01
C GLY A 78 19.12 -2.63 -3.25
N VAL A 79 17.82 -2.87 -3.15
CA VAL A 79 17.03 -3.28 -4.31
C VAL A 79 16.98 -2.15 -5.34
N LEU A 80 16.77 -0.93 -4.88
CA LEU A 80 16.63 0.23 -5.76
C LEU A 80 17.85 1.11 -5.64
N GLN A 81 18.25 1.68 -6.77
CA GLN A 81 19.35 2.64 -6.80
C GLN A 81 18.88 3.99 -6.28
N GLY A 82 19.81 4.79 -5.80
CA GLY A 82 19.46 6.04 -5.14
C GLY A 82 18.75 7.03 -6.00
N GLU A 83 18.97 6.99 -7.31
CA GLU A 83 18.33 7.95 -8.21
C GLU A 83 16.94 7.55 -8.65
N SER A 84 16.56 6.28 -8.43
CA SER A 84 15.22 5.86 -8.81
C SER A 84 14.21 6.43 -7.83
N GLU A 85 13.05 6.83 -8.34
CA GLU A 85 12.01 7.41 -7.51
C GLU A 85 10.65 6.94 -7.98
N ILE A 86 9.75 6.80 -7.02
CA ILE A 86 8.35 6.59 -7.34
C ILE A 86 7.70 7.95 -7.47
N LEU A 87 6.93 8.13 -8.52
CA LEU A 87 6.31 9.41 -8.82
C LEU A 87 4.88 9.48 -8.33
N SER A 88 4.17 8.37 -8.38
CA SER A 88 2.80 8.34 -7.91
C SER A 88 2.36 6.92 -7.63
N LEU A 89 1.32 6.80 -6.81
CA LEU A 89 0.69 5.52 -6.55
C LEU A 89 -0.81 5.75 -6.46
N LYS A 90 -1.55 4.86 -7.06
CA LYS A 90 -3.00 4.91 -7.02
C LYS A 90 -3.51 3.51 -6.79
N GLN A 91 -4.51 3.37 -5.94
CA GLN A 91 -5.10 2.07 -5.67
C GLN A 91 -6.57 2.11 -6.07
N GLU A 92 -6.98 1.13 -6.86
CA GLU A 92 -8.38 0.95 -7.22
C GLU A 92 -8.74 -0.48 -6.96
N ASN A 93 -9.64 -0.69 -6.03
CA ASN A 93 -10.03 -2.03 -5.61
C ASN A 93 -8.79 -2.78 -5.15
N GLU A 94 -8.45 -3.87 -5.78
CA GLU A 94 -7.29 -4.67 -5.37
C GLU A 94 -6.14 -4.53 -6.35
N LYS A 95 -6.12 -3.44 -7.11
CA LYS A 95 -5.07 -3.20 -8.08
C LYS A 95 -4.33 -1.91 -7.75
N LEU A 96 -3.03 -1.95 -7.95
CA LEU A 96 -2.19 -0.79 -7.77
C LEU A 96 -1.70 -0.29 -9.12
N PHE A 97 -1.53 1.04 -9.19
CA PHE A 97 -0.91 1.67 -10.34
C PHE A 97 0.20 2.54 -9.80
N ILE A 98 1.44 2.27 -10.19
CA ILE A 98 2.54 3.13 -9.79
C ILE A 98 3.23 3.66 -11.03
N ASP A 99 3.74 4.89 -10.89
CA ASP A 99 4.54 5.52 -11.93
C ASP A 99 5.91 5.77 -11.35
N VAL A 100 6.94 5.45 -12.09
CA VAL A 100 8.32 5.57 -11.62
C VAL A 100 9.08 6.43 -12.59
N ASN A 101 10.24 6.92 -12.14
CA ASN A 101 11.01 7.80 -13.00
C ASN A 101 11.91 7.00 -13.96
N ASN A 102 12.56 7.74 -14.83
CA ASN A 102 13.42 7.13 -15.84
C ASN A 102 14.58 6.37 -15.22
N ALA A 103 15.07 6.81 -14.06
CA ALA A 103 16.20 6.12 -13.44
C ALA A 103 15.85 4.69 -13.08
N PHE A 104 14.61 4.44 -12.64
CA PHE A 104 14.20 3.07 -12.37
C PHE A 104 14.19 2.27 -13.67
N GLY A 105 13.65 2.84 -14.72
CA GLY A 105 13.62 2.15 -16.01
C GLY A 105 15.02 1.82 -16.51
N GLU A 106 15.96 2.74 -16.33
CA GLU A 106 17.33 2.49 -16.75
C GLU A 106 17.98 1.40 -15.90
N GLN A 107 17.69 1.38 -14.61
CA GLN A 107 18.19 0.31 -13.78
C GLN A 107 17.66 -1.04 -14.28
N LEU A 108 16.37 -1.10 -14.59
CA LEU A 108 15.78 -2.34 -15.08
C LEU A 108 16.42 -2.77 -16.39
N ARG A 109 16.65 -1.84 -17.30
CA ARG A 109 17.20 -2.17 -18.61
C ARG A 109 18.66 -2.52 -18.54
N SER A 110 19.34 -2.19 -17.46
CA SER A 110 20.76 -2.54 -17.32
C SER A 110 20.96 -3.96 -16.84
N LEU A 111 19.90 -4.66 -16.46
CA LEU A 111 19.99 -5.99 -15.88
C LEU A 111 19.77 -7.05 -16.94
N GLY A 112 20.33 -8.24 -16.69
CA GLY A 112 19.97 -9.39 -17.50
C GLY A 112 18.63 -9.93 -17.07
N THR A 113 18.20 -11.01 -17.71
CA THR A 113 16.88 -11.57 -17.49
C THR A 113 16.65 -11.92 -16.00
N ALA A 114 17.63 -12.56 -15.38
CA ALA A 114 17.48 -12.95 -13.99
C ALA A 114 17.38 -11.73 -13.09
N GLY A 115 18.22 -10.72 -13.31
CA GLY A 115 18.18 -9.53 -12.50
C GLY A 115 16.89 -8.75 -12.68
N GLU A 116 16.37 -8.74 -13.90
CA GLU A 116 15.10 -8.08 -14.17
C GLU A 116 13.97 -8.70 -13.35
N VAL A 117 13.90 -10.03 -13.32
CA VAL A 117 12.88 -10.72 -12.54
C VAL A 117 13.09 -10.46 -11.05
N GLU A 118 14.33 -10.45 -10.60
CA GLU A 118 14.61 -10.19 -9.20
C GLU A 118 14.19 -8.80 -8.79
N LEU A 119 14.52 -7.80 -9.59
CA LEU A 119 14.16 -6.42 -9.27
C LEU A 119 12.64 -6.25 -9.24
N LEU A 120 11.97 -6.70 -10.30
CA LEU A 120 10.53 -6.56 -10.37
C LEU A 120 9.85 -7.35 -9.27
N GLY A 121 10.35 -8.55 -8.99
CA GLY A 121 9.74 -9.36 -7.94
C GLY A 121 9.81 -8.69 -6.59
N CYS A 122 10.96 -8.10 -6.26
CA CYS A 122 11.09 -7.42 -4.98
C CYS A 122 10.15 -6.21 -4.89
N VAL A 123 10.11 -5.41 -5.92
CA VAL A 123 9.24 -4.22 -5.91
C VAL A 123 7.78 -4.63 -5.88
N VAL A 124 7.38 -5.54 -6.75
CA VAL A 124 5.98 -5.94 -6.86
C VAL A 124 5.50 -6.59 -5.58
N ASN A 125 6.24 -7.56 -5.06
CA ASN A 125 5.79 -8.28 -3.88
C ASN A 125 5.73 -7.37 -2.66
N THR A 126 6.68 -6.45 -2.54
CA THR A 126 6.66 -5.53 -1.40
C THR A 126 5.40 -4.66 -1.43
N TYR A 127 5.07 -4.11 -2.59
CA TYR A 127 3.90 -3.25 -2.68
C TYR A 127 2.60 -4.04 -2.57
N LEU A 128 2.53 -5.22 -3.18
CA LEU A 128 1.31 -6.01 -3.10
C LEU A 128 1.02 -6.43 -1.66
N ASP A 129 2.05 -6.82 -0.92
CA ASP A 129 1.85 -7.17 0.47
C ASP A 129 1.45 -5.96 1.30
N ALA A 130 2.11 -4.83 1.08
CA ALA A 130 1.84 -3.65 1.90
C ALA A 130 0.43 -3.13 1.72
N TYR A 131 -0.10 -3.21 0.51
CA TYR A 131 -1.44 -2.69 0.21
C TYR A 131 -2.47 -3.79 0.10
N GLN A 132 -2.05 -5.05 0.27
CA GLN A 132 -2.95 -6.20 0.21
C GLN A 132 -3.71 -6.23 -1.11
N CYS A 133 -2.97 -6.05 -2.18
CA CYS A 133 -3.51 -6.05 -3.52
C CYS A 133 -3.01 -7.28 -4.27
N ASP A 134 -3.68 -7.61 -5.36
CA ASP A 134 -3.33 -8.80 -6.13
C ASP A 134 -2.72 -8.48 -7.49
N GLY A 135 -2.65 -7.22 -7.87
CA GLY A 135 -2.03 -6.85 -9.14
C GLY A 135 -1.50 -5.44 -9.09
N ILE A 136 -0.48 -5.18 -9.91
CA ILE A 136 0.14 -3.87 -9.94
C ILE A 136 0.58 -3.58 -11.37
N LYS A 137 0.33 -2.35 -11.80
CA LYS A 137 0.77 -1.89 -13.10
C LYS A 137 1.79 -0.80 -12.89
N ILE A 138 2.90 -0.89 -13.60
CA ILE A 138 4.01 0.03 -13.43
C ILE A 138 4.23 0.76 -14.75
N THR A 139 4.27 2.09 -14.69
CA THR A 139 4.61 2.90 -15.85
C THR A 139 5.86 3.70 -15.55
N GLU A 140 6.54 4.14 -16.59
CA GLU A 140 7.75 4.94 -16.47
C GLU A 140 7.45 6.31 -17.03
N GLU A 141 7.28 7.27 -16.13
CA GLU A 141 6.95 8.66 -16.52
C GLU A 141 5.77 8.69 -17.47
N GLY A 142 4.74 7.92 -17.12
CA GLY A 142 3.51 7.88 -17.88
C GLY A 142 3.50 6.95 -19.05
N GLU A 143 4.62 6.31 -19.39
CA GLU A 143 4.73 5.44 -20.54
C GLU A 143 4.83 3.99 -20.09
N VAL A 144 4.64 3.09 -21.02
CA VAL A 144 4.76 1.66 -20.75
C VAL A 144 6.18 1.36 -20.30
N LEU A 145 6.29 0.65 -19.16
CA LEU A 145 7.61 0.22 -18.69
C LEU A 145 8.12 -0.91 -19.56
N TYR A 146 9.38 -0.86 -19.92
CA TYR A 146 9.97 -1.92 -20.71
C TYR A 146 11.41 -2.17 -20.22
N SER A 147 11.90 -3.37 -20.51
CA SER A 147 13.20 -3.78 -20.01
C SER A 147 14.23 -4.06 -21.11
N GLY A 148 13.84 -4.18 -22.29
CA GLY A 148 14.70 -4.67 -23.35
C GLY A 148 14.39 -6.12 -23.70
N HIS A 149 13.73 -6.81 -22.78
CA HIS A 149 13.28 -8.19 -23.01
C HIS A 149 11.78 -8.27 -23.07
N ALA A 150 11.09 -7.32 -22.44
CA ALA A 150 9.64 -7.37 -22.34
C ALA A 150 9.07 -5.98 -22.14
N GLU A 151 7.81 -5.82 -22.46
CA GLU A 151 7.05 -4.63 -22.14
C GLU A 151 6.01 -5.00 -21.10
N TYR A 152 5.85 -4.13 -20.11
CA TYR A 152 4.98 -4.43 -18.97
C TYR A 152 3.74 -3.57 -19.07
N SER A 153 2.91 -3.86 -20.05
CA SER A 153 1.70 -3.08 -20.29
C SER A 153 0.50 -3.59 -19.51
N ASP A 154 0.61 -4.79 -18.93
CA ASP A 154 -0.47 -5.36 -18.15
C ASP A 154 -0.11 -5.42 -16.70
N TYR A 155 -1.07 -5.83 -15.88
CA TYR A 155 -0.82 -5.99 -14.47
C TYR A 155 0.18 -7.11 -14.23
N LEU A 156 1.06 -6.85 -13.27
CA LEU A 156 1.93 -7.89 -12.73
C LEU A 156 1.29 -8.44 -11.48
N THR A 157 1.47 -9.73 -11.25
CA THR A 157 0.98 -10.37 -10.05
C THR A 157 2.19 -10.80 -9.23
N ARG A 158 1.90 -11.39 -8.06
CA ARG A 158 2.95 -11.77 -7.15
C ARG A 158 3.95 -12.69 -7.84
N PHE A 159 5.21 -12.42 -7.64
CA PHE A 159 6.30 -13.27 -8.14
C PHE A 159 6.52 -14.41 -7.17
N GLU A 160 6.73 -15.59 -7.70
CA GLU A 160 6.93 -16.77 -6.86
C GLU A 160 8.39 -17.11 -6.69
#